data_8d23e3ec57b1cb76af2c047a08aae9a4
#
_entry.id   8d23e3ec57b1cb76af2c047a08aae9a4
#
_cell.length_a   1.000
_cell.length_b   1.000
_cell.length_c   1.000
_cell.angle_alpha   90.00
_cell.angle_beta   90.00
_cell.angle_gamma   90.00
#
_symmetry.space_group_name_H-M   'P 1'
#
loop_
_entity.id
_entity.type
_entity.pdbx_description
1 polymer ?
#
loop_
_entity_poly.entity_id
_entity_poly.type
_entity_poly.pdbx_seq_one_letter_code
_entity_poly.pdbx_strand_id
1 'polypeptide(L)'
;MPSFTFTGPYGDIECVVNNYKLNDVVLIMAHGFRGSRDGGGRSTAFAKLAEGVCKVVRFNFNGSQILSRQVEELQAVISAVREQYNPEKLFLLGRSLGGAASMVTASRDENIVGLILWATPNDLRKTFLNALGDELYKKLDAGETLHLEDERGKMDLTPDFLTDLDKYNLTEIMSKWQEKPLLILHGEQDVTVDVAQGRKNFELASGDKEIYTFANGDHTFSECATEANAQIVKWLYSRT
;
A
#
# COMPACT_ATOMS: atom_id res chain seq x y z
N MET A 1 -1.66 5.92 21.62
CA MET A 1 -2.59 5.07 20.85
C MET A 1 -2.33 3.64 21.27
N PRO A 2 -3.35 2.77 21.36
CA PRO A 2 -3.13 1.35 21.58
C PRO A 2 -2.21 0.77 20.50
N SER A 3 -1.33 -0.14 20.89
CA SER A 3 -0.49 -0.90 19.97
C SER A 3 -0.35 -2.33 20.47
N PHE A 4 -0.02 -3.23 19.58
CA PHE A 4 0.43 -4.58 19.90
C PHE A 4 1.66 -4.91 19.07
N THR A 5 2.50 -5.79 19.57
CA THR A 5 3.72 -6.24 18.89
C THR A 5 3.69 -7.76 18.80
N PHE A 6 4.15 -8.28 17.66
CA PHE A 6 4.31 -9.71 17.45
C PHE A 6 5.61 -9.97 16.67
N THR A 7 6.13 -11.18 16.77
CA THR A 7 7.33 -11.59 16.02
C THR A 7 6.93 -11.97 14.60
N GLY A 8 7.31 -11.12 13.65
CA GLY A 8 7.12 -11.33 12.20
C GLY A 8 8.27 -12.13 11.59
N PRO A 9 8.23 -12.38 10.25
CA PRO A 9 9.23 -13.19 9.57
C PRO A 9 10.65 -12.58 9.58
N TYR A 10 10.76 -11.28 9.74
CA TYR A 10 12.03 -10.53 9.68
C TYR A 10 12.29 -9.68 10.93
N GLY A 11 11.67 -9.99 12.04
CA GLY A 11 11.78 -9.29 13.31
C GLY A 11 10.44 -8.84 13.86
N ASP A 12 10.45 -8.19 15.00
CA ASP A 12 9.23 -7.75 15.66
C ASP A 12 8.55 -6.63 14.86
N ILE A 13 7.23 -6.72 14.72
CA ILE A 13 6.38 -5.74 14.06
C ILE A 13 5.44 -5.13 15.09
N GLU A 14 5.53 -3.81 15.27
CA GLU A 14 4.59 -3.04 16.07
C GLU A 14 3.45 -2.52 15.21
N CYS A 15 2.22 -2.89 15.56
CA CYS A 15 0.99 -2.40 14.98
C CYS A 15 0.35 -1.33 15.86
N VAL A 16 0.22 -0.10 15.35
CA VAL A 16 -0.52 0.97 16.01
C VAL A 16 -1.98 0.93 15.57
N VAL A 17 -2.89 1.03 16.52
CA VAL A 17 -4.32 0.80 16.29
C VAL A 17 -5.12 2.04 16.64
N ASN A 18 -5.87 2.55 15.67
CA ASN A 18 -6.90 3.56 15.91
C ASN A 18 -8.25 2.88 16.06
N ASN A 19 -9.12 3.49 16.88
CA ASN A 19 -10.47 2.98 17.14
C ASN A 19 -10.51 1.51 17.61
N TYR A 20 -9.69 1.18 18.61
CA TYR A 20 -9.50 -0.19 19.11
C TYR A 20 -10.77 -0.84 19.67
N LYS A 21 -11.85 -0.07 19.91
CA LYS A 21 -13.12 -0.60 20.42
C LYS A 21 -14.00 -1.24 19.36
N LEU A 22 -13.79 -0.91 18.06
CA LEU A 22 -14.47 -1.55 16.95
C LEU A 22 -13.68 -2.80 16.53
N ASN A 23 -14.33 -3.93 16.38
CA ASN A 23 -13.70 -5.18 15.96
C ASN A 23 -14.20 -5.68 14.61
N ASP A 24 -15.45 -5.37 14.26
CA ASP A 24 -16.15 -6.01 13.15
C ASP A 24 -15.54 -5.66 11.80
N VAL A 25 -15.06 -4.40 11.64
CA VAL A 25 -14.43 -3.94 10.41
C VAL A 25 -13.01 -3.43 10.70
N VAL A 26 -12.02 -4.02 10.04
CA VAL A 26 -10.62 -3.64 10.16
C VAL A 26 -10.05 -3.26 8.80
N LEU A 27 -9.32 -2.15 8.76
CA LEU A 27 -8.49 -1.73 7.65
C LEU A 27 -7.03 -1.79 8.04
N ILE A 28 -6.22 -2.55 7.31
CA ILE A 28 -4.76 -2.56 7.45
C ILE A 28 -4.16 -1.64 6.38
N MET A 29 -3.24 -0.75 6.80
CA MET A 29 -2.56 0.19 5.91
C MET A 29 -1.10 -0.21 5.69
N ALA A 30 -0.72 -0.45 4.44
CA ALA A 30 0.64 -0.75 3.99
C ALA A 30 1.27 0.48 3.31
N HIS A 31 2.38 0.98 3.87
CA HIS A 31 3.10 2.14 3.34
C HIS A 31 3.98 1.78 2.13
N GLY A 32 4.36 2.79 1.33
CA GLY A 32 5.18 2.62 0.14
C GLY A 32 6.69 2.60 0.40
N PHE A 33 7.46 2.66 -0.68
CA PHE A 33 8.92 2.70 -0.70
C PHE A 33 9.46 3.79 0.22
N ARG A 34 10.36 3.41 1.15
CA ARG A 34 10.92 4.28 2.19
C ARG A 34 9.87 5.06 3.00
N GLY A 35 8.65 4.55 3.04
CA GLY A 35 7.55 5.16 3.80
C GLY A 35 7.56 4.77 5.27
N SER A 36 6.51 5.18 5.97
CA SER A 36 6.26 4.78 7.35
C SER A 36 4.76 4.66 7.62
N ARG A 37 4.41 3.98 8.71
CA ARG A 37 3.03 3.87 9.21
C ARG A 37 2.32 5.20 9.41
N ASP A 38 3.07 6.28 9.64
CA ASP A 38 2.49 7.60 9.86
C ASP A 38 2.37 8.44 8.59
N GLY A 39 3.11 8.05 7.53
CA GLY A 39 3.02 8.65 6.20
C GLY A 39 3.24 10.17 6.21
N GLY A 40 4.15 10.68 7.06
CA GLY A 40 4.32 12.12 7.27
C GLY A 40 3.07 12.80 7.87
N GLY A 41 2.32 12.09 8.71
CA GLY A 41 1.08 12.57 9.34
C GLY A 41 -0.19 12.27 8.54
N ARG A 42 -0.11 11.95 7.25
CA ARG A 42 -1.29 11.69 6.38
C ARG A 42 -2.04 10.42 6.79
N SER A 43 -1.32 9.33 7.04
CA SER A 43 -1.94 8.08 7.50
C SER A 43 -2.55 8.23 8.90
N THR A 44 -1.95 9.05 9.76
CA THR A 44 -2.50 9.38 11.09
C THR A 44 -3.78 10.21 10.97
N ALA A 45 -3.80 11.20 10.07
CA ALA A 45 -4.98 12.02 9.81
C ALA A 45 -6.13 11.18 9.23
N PHE A 46 -5.83 10.31 8.28
CA PHE A 46 -6.81 9.34 7.74
C PHE A 46 -7.37 8.44 8.85
N ALA A 47 -6.50 7.82 9.65
CA ALA A 47 -6.93 6.91 10.71
C ALA A 47 -7.86 7.59 11.74
N LYS A 48 -7.63 8.89 12.02
CA LYS A 48 -8.52 9.69 12.86
C LYS A 48 -9.87 9.97 12.19
N LEU A 49 -9.87 10.25 10.88
CA LEU A 49 -11.10 10.47 10.11
C LEU A 49 -11.96 9.20 10.03
N ALA A 50 -11.33 8.03 9.95
CA ALA A 50 -11.99 6.73 9.83
C ALA A 50 -12.49 6.16 11.18
N GLU A 51 -12.28 6.85 12.33
CA GLU A 51 -12.63 6.33 13.67
C GLU A 51 -14.11 5.97 13.85
N GLY A 52 -15.02 6.57 13.09
CA GLY A 52 -16.45 6.24 13.12
C GLY A 52 -16.86 5.08 12.21
N VAL A 53 -15.96 4.54 11.40
CA VAL A 53 -16.25 3.58 10.34
C VAL A 53 -15.58 2.24 10.57
N CYS A 54 -14.28 2.23 10.85
CA CYS A 54 -13.51 1.01 11.02
C CYS A 54 -12.37 1.16 12.03
N LYS A 55 -11.84 0.03 12.48
CA LYS A 55 -10.56 -0.04 13.15
C LYS A 55 -9.45 0.09 12.10
N VAL A 56 -8.51 1.01 12.31
CA VAL A 56 -7.36 1.19 11.42
C VAL A 56 -6.10 0.67 12.07
N VAL A 57 -5.44 -0.28 11.42
CA VAL A 57 -4.15 -0.86 11.84
C VAL A 57 -3.06 -0.34 10.93
N ARG A 58 -2.05 0.29 11.50
CA ARG A 58 -0.88 0.85 10.80
C ARG A 58 0.39 0.25 11.37
N PHE A 59 1.32 -0.14 10.53
CA PHE A 59 2.59 -0.76 10.92
C PHE A 59 3.73 -0.26 10.03
N ASN A 60 4.97 -0.51 10.44
CA ASN A 60 6.13 -0.35 9.58
C ASN A 60 6.60 -1.72 9.10
N PHE A 61 6.93 -1.82 7.80
CA PHE A 61 7.76 -2.90 7.32
C PHE A 61 9.15 -2.82 7.97
N ASN A 62 9.81 -3.96 8.20
CA ASN A 62 11.12 -4.03 8.87
C ASN A 62 12.29 -3.52 8.02
N GLY A 63 12.09 -2.39 7.31
CA GLY A 63 13.11 -1.68 6.57
C GLY A 63 13.48 -2.29 5.21
N SER A 64 13.07 -3.51 4.89
CA SER A 64 13.28 -4.09 3.57
C SER A 64 12.37 -3.43 2.53
N GLN A 65 12.96 -3.07 1.39
CA GLN A 65 12.21 -2.60 0.22
C GLN A 65 11.88 -3.75 -0.75
N ILE A 66 12.35 -4.96 -0.48
CA ILE A 66 12.09 -6.17 -1.26
C ILE A 66 10.61 -6.52 -1.20
N LEU A 67 9.93 -6.55 -2.34
CA LEU A 67 8.49 -6.74 -2.42
C LEU A 67 8.03 -8.09 -1.85
N SER A 68 8.79 -9.17 -2.11
CA SER A 68 8.50 -10.49 -1.53
C SER A 68 8.47 -10.46 -0.01
N ARG A 69 9.43 -9.77 0.63
CA ARG A 69 9.47 -9.64 2.09
C ARG A 69 8.31 -8.79 2.61
N GLN A 70 7.96 -7.71 1.92
CA GLN A 70 6.79 -6.90 2.28
C GLN A 70 5.47 -7.69 2.18
N VAL A 71 5.34 -8.55 1.19
CA VAL A 71 4.19 -9.47 1.08
C VAL A 71 4.13 -10.43 2.27
N GLU A 72 5.26 -11.05 2.66
CA GLU A 72 5.33 -11.96 3.80
C GLU A 72 5.04 -11.24 5.13
N GLU A 73 5.59 -10.05 5.34
CA GLU A 73 5.30 -9.23 6.52
C GLU A 73 3.83 -8.80 6.59
N LEU A 74 3.23 -8.40 5.45
CA LEU A 74 1.81 -8.03 5.40
C LEU A 74 0.91 -9.24 5.70
N GLN A 75 1.25 -10.43 5.21
CA GLN A 75 0.54 -11.66 5.56
C GLN A 75 0.63 -11.97 7.07
N ALA A 76 1.81 -11.77 7.68
CA ALA A 76 1.99 -11.94 9.12
C ALA A 76 1.18 -10.91 9.92
N VAL A 77 1.13 -9.64 9.49
CA VAL A 77 0.27 -8.60 10.09
C VAL A 77 -1.21 -8.99 10.00
N ILE A 78 -1.67 -9.48 8.85
CA ILE A 78 -3.06 -9.94 8.65
C ILE A 78 -3.38 -11.08 9.63
N SER A 79 -2.48 -12.06 9.76
CA SER A 79 -2.66 -13.18 10.68
C SER A 79 -2.76 -12.71 12.15
N ALA A 80 -1.86 -11.83 12.58
CA ALA A 80 -1.87 -11.26 13.91
C ALA A 80 -3.13 -10.41 14.19
N VAL A 81 -3.60 -9.65 13.20
CA VAL A 81 -4.85 -8.87 13.29
C VAL A 81 -6.06 -9.79 13.42
N ARG A 82 -6.11 -10.89 12.67
CA ARG A 82 -7.18 -11.89 12.79
C ARG A 82 -7.18 -12.56 14.15
N GLU A 83 -6.02 -12.95 14.66
CA GLU A 83 -5.90 -13.54 16.00
C GLU A 83 -6.33 -12.56 17.08
N GLN A 84 -5.91 -11.28 16.98
CA GLN A 84 -6.17 -10.27 18.01
C GLN A 84 -7.62 -9.75 18.02
N TYR A 85 -8.27 -9.63 16.86
CA TYR A 85 -9.55 -8.92 16.73
C TYR A 85 -10.67 -9.75 16.13
N ASN A 86 -10.37 -10.85 15.43
CA ASN A 86 -11.33 -11.69 14.73
C ASN A 86 -12.36 -10.87 13.91
N PRO A 87 -11.92 -9.99 12.98
CA PRO A 87 -12.82 -9.09 12.26
C PRO A 87 -13.76 -9.85 11.32
N GLU A 88 -15.00 -9.38 11.21
CA GLU A 88 -15.97 -9.88 10.21
C GLU A 88 -15.57 -9.45 8.79
N LYS A 89 -15.02 -8.22 8.67
CA LYS A 89 -14.57 -7.65 7.40
C LYS A 89 -13.13 -7.13 7.55
N LEU A 90 -12.25 -7.57 6.67
CA LEU A 90 -10.87 -7.11 6.61
C LEU A 90 -10.56 -6.51 5.25
N PHE A 91 -10.24 -5.21 5.25
CA PHE A 91 -9.82 -4.45 4.08
C PHE A 91 -8.32 -4.19 4.11
N LEU A 92 -7.71 -4.08 2.93
CA LEU A 92 -6.35 -3.57 2.77
C LEU A 92 -6.36 -2.21 2.07
N LEU A 93 -5.53 -1.29 2.57
CA LEU A 93 -5.14 -0.07 1.89
C LEU A 93 -3.64 -0.10 1.67
N GLY A 94 -3.23 -0.10 0.42
CA GLY A 94 -1.81 -0.02 0.08
C GLY A 94 -1.47 1.21 -0.73
N ARG A 95 -0.36 1.86 -0.38
CA ARG A 95 0.14 3.02 -1.08
C ARG A 95 1.40 2.69 -1.86
N SER A 96 1.47 3.06 -3.16
CA SER A 96 2.66 2.88 -4.00
C SER A 96 3.17 1.43 -3.95
N LEU A 97 4.41 1.17 -3.55
CA LEU A 97 4.95 -0.20 -3.38
C LEU A 97 4.13 -1.03 -2.36
N GLY A 98 3.65 -0.42 -1.27
CA GLY A 98 2.73 -1.08 -0.34
C GLY A 98 1.39 -1.43 -0.97
N GLY A 99 0.98 -0.70 -2.01
CA GLY A 99 -0.16 -1.05 -2.86
C GLY A 99 0.10 -2.32 -3.67
N ALA A 100 1.30 -2.47 -4.24
CA ALA A 100 1.71 -3.70 -4.91
C ALA A 100 1.72 -4.90 -3.95
N ALA A 101 2.30 -4.73 -2.74
CA ALA A 101 2.26 -5.76 -1.70
C ALA A 101 0.82 -6.13 -1.31
N SER A 102 -0.07 -5.13 -1.15
CA SER A 102 -1.49 -5.35 -0.83
C SER A 102 -2.23 -6.06 -1.96
N MET A 103 -1.96 -5.71 -3.21
CA MET A 103 -2.53 -6.35 -4.40
C MET A 103 -2.15 -7.83 -4.48
N VAL A 104 -0.86 -8.14 -4.31
CA VAL A 104 -0.35 -9.52 -4.29
C VAL A 104 -0.97 -10.31 -3.14
N THR A 105 -0.98 -9.75 -1.94
CA THR A 105 -1.51 -10.41 -0.74
C THR A 105 -3.01 -10.66 -0.87
N ALA A 106 -3.79 -9.66 -1.25
CA ALA A 106 -5.25 -9.80 -1.38
C ALA A 106 -5.67 -10.75 -2.52
N SER A 107 -4.85 -10.92 -3.56
CA SER A 107 -5.10 -11.90 -4.62
C SER A 107 -4.95 -13.35 -4.16
N ARG A 108 -4.25 -13.59 -3.04
CA ARG A 108 -3.96 -14.91 -2.46
C ARG A 108 -4.79 -15.23 -1.22
N ASP A 109 -5.58 -14.28 -0.72
CA ASP A 109 -6.34 -14.41 0.53
C ASP A 109 -7.80 -14.05 0.30
N GLU A 110 -8.66 -15.06 0.23
CA GLU A 110 -10.09 -14.91 -0.04
C GLU A 110 -10.84 -14.15 1.06
N ASN A 111 -10.31 -14.14 2.27
CA ASN A 111 -10.91 -13.46 3.41
C ASN A 111 -10.59 -11.96 3.49
N ILE A 112 -9.81 -11.41 2.56
CA ILE A 112 -9.73 -9.98 2.33
C ILE A 112 -10.95 -9.58 1.52
N VAL A 113 -11.83 -8.75 2.11
CA VAL A 113 -13.14 -8.42 1.51
C VAL A 113 -13.12 -7.18 0.62
N GLY A 114 -12.02 -6.45 0.54
CA GLY A 114 -11.88 -5.31 -0.36
C GLY A 114 -10.47 -4.71 -0.33
N LEU A 115 -10.12 -3.99 -1.40
CA LEU A 115 -8.80 -3.43 -1.63
C LEU A 115 -8.87 -1.96 -2.02
N ILE A 116 -8.01 -1.16 -1.40
CA ILE A 116 -7.83 0.25 -1.71
C ILE A 116 -6.41 0.46 -2.21
N LEU A 117 -6.27 0.93 -3.44
CA LEU A 117 -5.00 1.20 -4.11
C LEU A 117 -4.78 2.70 -4.21
N TRP A 118 -3.79 3.22 -3.51
CA TRP A 118 -3.46 4.64 -3.50
C TRP A 118 -2.13 4.87 -4.21
N ALA A 119 -2.15 5.56 -5.36
CA ALA A 119 -0.99 5.80 -6.22
C ALA A 119 -0.19 4.49 -6.46
N THR A 120 -0.90 3.41 -6.77
CA THR A 120 -0.32 2.07 -6.86
C THR A 120 0.09 1.74 -8.30
N PRO A 121 1.31 1.23 -8.52
CA PRO A 121 1.78 0.86 -9.84
C PRO A 121 1.03 -0.36 -10.43
N ASN A 122 1.08 -0.44 -11.77
CA ASN A 122 0.83 -1.65 -12.53
C ASN A 122 2.14 -2.22 -13.13
N ASP A 123 3.07 -1.32 -13.46
CA ASP A 123 4.39 -1.62 -13.97
C ASP A 123 5.45 -1.19 -12.95
N LEU A 124 6.00 -2.17 -12.24
CA LEU A 124 6.97 -1.93 -11.17
C LEU A 124 8.30 -1.40 -11.72
N ARG A 125 8.81 -1.98 -12.82
CA ARG A 125 10.07 -1.55 -13.41
C ARG A 125 10.02 -0.10 -13.89
N LYS A 126 8.97 0.27 -14.62
CA LYS A 126 8.76 1.65 -15.06
C LYS A 126 8.62 2.62 -13.89
N THR A 127 7.92 2.21 -12.83
CA THR A 127 7.76 3.02 -11.61
C THR A 127 9.10 3.34 -10.98
N PHE A 128 9.98 2.35 -10.82
CA PHE A 128 11.27 2.58 -10.20
C PHE A 128 12.30 3.23 -11.12
N LEU A 129 12.16 3.10 -12.43
CA LEU A 129 12.89 3.93 -13.39
C LEU A 129 12.55 5.43 -13.18
N ASN A 130 11.27 5.75 -13.07
CA ASN A 130 10.82 7.13 -12.82
C ASN A 130 11.26 7.63 -11.42
N ALA A 131 11.17 6.80 -10.39
CA ALA A 131 11.47 7.15 -9.01
C ALA A 131 12.97 7.41 -8.76
N LEU A 132 13.84 6.63 -9.39
CA LEU A 132 15.29 6.70 -9.23
C LEU A 132 15.95 7.62 -10.26
N GLY A 133 15.32 7.78 -11.42
CA GLY A 133 15.89 8.40 -12.60
C GLY A 133 16.87 7.48 -13.34
N ASP A 134 17.12 7.80 -14.60
CA ASP A 134 17.86 6.95 -15.54
C ASP A 134 19.26 6.54 -15.03
N GLU A 135 19.98 7.46 -14.40
CA GLU A 135 21.37 7.20 -13.98
C GLU A 135 21.42 6.16 -12.84
N LEU A 136 20.69 6.41 -11.77
CA LEU A 136 20.67 5.50 -10.61
C LEU A 136 20.03 4.15 -10.96
N TYR A 137 18.96 4.17 -11.76
CA TYR A 137 18.32 2.94 -12.20
C TYR A 137 19.29 2.06 -13.01
N LYS A 138 20.06 2.64 -13.96
CA LYS A 138 21.04 1.89 -14.75
C LYS A 138 22.16 1.31 -13.90
N LYS A 139 22.66 2.04 -12.89
CA LYS A 139 23.66 1.52 -11.94
C LYS A 139 23.11 0.31 -11.18
N LEU A 140 21.89 0.43 -10.65
CA LEU A 140 21.26 -0.67 -9.91
C LEU A 140 21.01 -1.89 -10.81
N ASP A 141 20.54 -1.69 -12.03
CA ASP A 141 20.28 -2.74 -13.02
C ASP A 141 21.58 -3.40 -13.54
N ALA A 142 22.69 -2.65 -13.53
CA ALA A 142 24.05 -3.17 -13.81
C ALA A 142 24.69 -3.94 -12.64
N GLY A 143 24.01 -4.06 -11.51
CA GLY A 143 24.48 -4.82 -10.36
C GLY A 143 25.20 -3.98 -9.28
N GLU A 144 25.11 -2.66 -9.35
CA GLU A 144 25.69 -1.78 -8.33
C GLU A 144 24.72 -1.57 -7.17
N THR A 145 25.20 -1.53 -5.93
CA THR A 145 24.41 -1.10 -4.77
C THR A 145 24.32 0.42 -4.74
N LEU A 146 23.11 0.97 -4.60
CA LEU A 146 22.90 2.41 -4.43
C LEU A 146 22.87 2.77 -2.94
N HIS A 147 23.66 3.77 -2.56
CA HIS A 147 23.65 4.36 -1.23
C HIS A 147 22.76 5.60 -1.25
N LEU A 148 21.51 5.45 -0.82
CA LEU A 148 20.53 6.52 -0.83
C LEU A 148 20.53 7.25 0.52
N GLU A 149 20.55 8.57 0.49
CA GLU A 149 20.48 9.42 1.70
C GLU A 149 19.53 10.60 1.43
N ASP A 150 18.53 10.76 2.26
CA ASP A 150 17.58 11.88 2.25
C ASP A 150 17.06 12.13 3.68
N GLU A 151 16.05 12.98 3.81
CA GLU A 151 15.38 13.30 5.08
C GLU A 151 14.84 12.07 5.85
N ARG A 152 14.62 10.95 5.15
CA ARG A 152 14.18 9.66 5.71
C ARG A 152 15.36 8.80 6.20
N GLY A 153 16.57 9.31 6.08
CA GLY A 153 17.80 8.64 6.50
C GLY A 153 18.55 7.92 5.37
N LYS A 154 19.53 7.11 5.78
CA LYS A 154 20.38 6.33 4.86
C LYS A 154 19.74 4.96 4.58
N MET A 155 19.90 4.48 3.35
CA MET A 155 19.47 3.15 2.94
C MET A 155 20.34 2.66 1.78
N ASP A 156 20.74 1.41 1.85
CA ASP A 156 21.34 0.69 0.74
C ASP A 156 20.25 -0.02 -0.08
N LEU A 157 20.21 0.26 -1.36
CA LEU A 157 19.35 -0.42 -2.30
C LEU A 157 20.20 -1.35 -3.16
N THR A 158 20.02 -2.65 -2.98
CA THR A 158 20.80 -3.70 -3.63
C THR A 158 20.13 -4.18 -4.92
N PRO A 159 20.87 -4.75 -5.89
CA PRO A 159 20.32 -5.19 -7.19
C PRO A 159 19.17 -6.20 -7.09
N ASP A 160 19.14 -7.00 -6.02
CA ASP A 160 18.06 -7.95 -5.76
C ASP A 160 16.69 -7.27 -5.61
N PHE A 161 16.65 -5.98 -5.29
CA PHE A 161 15.42 -5.20 -5.34
C PHE A 161 14.74 -5.26 -6.71
N LEU A 162 15.47 -4.97 -7.79
CA LEU A 162 14.89 -4.99 -9.14
C LEU A 162 14.52 -6.40 -9.59
N THR A 163 15.37 -7.40 -9.30
CA THR A 163 15.09 -8.79 -9.67
C THR A 163 13.93 -9.39 -8.89
N ASP A 164 13.67 -8.89 -7.67
CA ASP A 164 12.51 -9.29 -6.90
C ASP A 164 11.20 -8.74 -7.49
N LEU A 165 11.22 -7.50 -8.01
CA LEU A 165 10.05 -6.92 -8.68
C LEU A 165 9.59 -7.75 -9.89
N ASP A 166 10.53 -8.38 -10.62
CA ASP A 166 10.25 -9.20 -11.80
C ASP A 166 9.45 -10.48 -11.50
N LYS A 167 9.39 -10.89 -10.23
CA LYS A 167 8.59 -12.03 -9.79
C LYS A 167 7.07 -11.75 -9.81
N TYR A 168 6.68 -10.48 -9.97
CA TYR A 168 5.30 -10.05 -9.80
C TYR A 168 4.74 -9.39 -11.07
N ASN A 169 3.79 -10.07 -11.70
CA ASN A 169 3.02 -9.53 -12.82
C ASN A 169 1.71 -8.91 -12.30
N LEU A 170 1.76 -7.61 -11.93
CA LEU A 170 0.59 -6.92 -11.41
C LEU A 170 -0.53 -6.78 -12.45
N THR A 171 -0.20 -6.73 -13.74
CA THR A 171 -1.18 -6.77 -14.84
C THR A 171 -1.99 -8.06 -14.79
N GLU A 172 -1.33 -9.21 -14.63
CA GLU A 172 -2.00 -10.50 -14.54
C GLU A 172 -2.86 -10.60 -13.27
N ILE A 173 -2.35 -10.13 -12.13
CA ILE A 173 -3.10 -10.11 -10.88
C ILE A 173 -4.39 -9.30 -11.03
N MET A 174 -4.30 -8.09 -11.60
CA MET A 174 -5.48 -7.23 -11.77
C MET A 174 -6.46 -7.77 -12.83
N SER A 175 -5.99 -8.46 -13.86
CA SER A 175 -6.89 -9.06 -14.86
C SER A 175 -7.74 -10.21 -14.30
N LYS A 176 -7.33 -10.78 -13.16
CA LYS A 176 -8.07 -11.82 -12.42
C LYS A 176 -8.89 -11.26 -11.25
N TRP A 177 -8.82 -9.94 -11.02
CA TRP A 177 -9.57 -9.29 -9.94
C TRP A 177 -11.02 -9.09 -10.31
N GLN A 178 -11.96 -9.74 -9.62
CA GLN A 178 -13.37 -9.69 -10.02
C GLN A 178 -14.38 -9.74 -8.87
N GLU A 179 -14.23 -10.33 -7.78
CA GLU A 179 -15.32 -10.51 -6.81
C GLU A 179 -15.26 -9.56 -5.62
N LYS A 180 -14.12 -8.93 -5.40
CA LYS A 180 -13.88 -8.07 -4.24
C LYS A 180 -13.95 -6.60 -4.64
N PRO A 181 -14.64 -5.76 -3.88
CA PRO A 181 -14.66 -4.32 -4.09
C PRO A 181 -13.25 -3.73 -4.20
N LEU A 182 -13.06 -2.86 -5.19
CA LEU A 182 -11.81 -2.18 -5.47
C LEU A 182 -12.01 -0.66 -5.52
N LEU A 183 -11.20 0.07 -4.75
CA LEU A 183 -11.09 1.51 -4.85
C LEU A 183 -9.69 1.89 -5.31
N ILE A 184 -9.59 2.76 -6.31
CA ILE A 184 -8.32 3.31 -6.79
C ILE A 184 -8.33 4.83 -6.62
N LEU A 185 -7.26 5.37 -6.02
CA LEU A 185 -7.03 6.81 -5.91
C LEU A 185 -5.70 7.15 -6.58
N HIS A 186 -5.70 8.11 -7.51
CA HIS A 186 -4.49 8.48 -8.24
C HIS A 186 -4.41 9.97 -8.55
N GLY A 187 -3.20 10.53 -8.45
CA GLY A 187 -2.94 11.92 -8.83
C GLY A 187 -2.67 12.04 -10.33
N GLU A 188 -3.26 13.04 -10.99
CA GLU A 188 -3.02 13.29 -12.43
C GLU A 188 -1.61 13.83 -12.70
N GLN A 189 -0.94 14.38 -11.67
CA GLN A 189 0.42 14.94 -11.76
C GLN A 189 1.46 14.02 -11.10
N ASP A 190 1.13 12.75 -10.90
CA ASP A 190 2.06 11.78 -10.32
C ASP A 190 3.14 11.41 -11.34
N VAL A 191 4.37 11.93 -11.13
CA VAL A 191 5.54 11.67 -11.97
C VAL A 191 6.26 10.38 -11.62
N THR A 192 5.97 9.79 -10.46
CA THR A 192 6.56 8.52 -10.00
C THR A 192 5.79 7.33 -10.53
N VAL A 193 4.50 7.32 -10.26
CA VAL A 193 3.55 6.33 -10.79
C VAL A 193 2.57 7.07 -11.69
N ASP A 194 2.82 7.07 -12.99
CA ASP A 194 1.94 7.71 -13.96
C ASP A 194 0.49 7.26 -13.76
N VAL A 195 -0.44 8.21 -13.76
CA VAL A 195 -1.88 7.97 -13.58
C VAL A 195 -2.45 6.93 -14.55
N ALA A 196 -1.85 6.77 -15.72
CA ALA A 196 -2.19 5.72 -16.67
C ALA A 196 -2.06 4.31 -16.08
N GLN A 197 -1.16 4.11 -15.10
CA GLN A 197 -1.04 2.83 -14.39
C GLN A 197 -2.25 2.57 -13.48
N GLY A 198 -2.73 3.58 -12.77
CA GLY A 198 -3.97 3.48 -11.97
C GLY A 198 -5.19 3.21 -12.86
N ARG A 199 -5.30 3.92 -14.00
CA ARG A 199 -6.36 3.67 -14.99
C ARG A 199 -6.28 2.26 -15.56
N LYS A 200 -5.08 1.75 -15.85
CA LYS A 200 -4.86 0.37 -16.30
C LYS A 200 -5.29 -0.64 -15.26
N ASN A 201 -4.96 -0.43 -13.97
CA ASN A 201 -5.46 -1.28 -12.89
C ASN A 201 -7.00 -1.30 -12.85
N PHE A 202 -7.63 -0.14 -13.02
CA PHE A 202 -9.09 -0.04 -13.07
C PHE A 202 -9.68 -0.76 -14.29
N GLU A 203 -9.12 -0.60 -15.48
CA GLU A 203 -9.59 -1.25 -16.70
C GLU A 203 -9.50 -2.77 -16.63
N LEU A 204 -8.41 -3.31 -16.08
CA LEU A 204 -8.15 -4.74 -15.97
C LEU A 204 -9.07 -5.44 -14.96
N ALA A 205 -9.34 -4.80 -13.83
CA ALA A 205 -10.23 -5.35 -12.83
C ALA A 205 -11.68 -5.39 -13.33
N SER A 206 -12.47 -6.35 -12.83
CA SER A 206 -13.91 -6.45 -13.07
C SER A 206 -14.69 -6.41 -11.75
N GLY A 207 -16.03 -6.36 -11.82
CA GLY A 207 -16.87 -6.31 -10.63
C GLY A 207 -17.05 -4.92 -10.04
N ASP A 208 -17.26 -4.83 -8.73
CA ASP A 208 -17.48 -3.58 -7.99
C ASP A 208 -16.16 -2.81 -7.87
N LYS A 209 -16.01 -1.77 -8.66
CA LYS A 209 -14.78 -0.97 -8.72
C LYS A 209 -15.05 0.51 -8.91
N GLU A 210 -14.25 1.33 -8.24
CA GLU A 210 -14.30 2.78 -8.35
C GLU A 210 -12.88 3.34 -8.56
N ILE A 211 -12.74 4.42 -9.32
CA ILE A 211 -11.52 5.17 -9.46
C ILE A 211 -11.79 6.66 -9.26
N TYR A 212 -10.96 7.31 -8.45
CA TYR A 212 -10.93 8.76 -8.29
C TYR A 212 -9.56 9.28 -8.69
N THR A 213 -9.53 10.20 -9.65
CA THR A 213 -8.31 10.91 -10.05
C THR A 213 -8.37 12.35 -9.58
N PHE A 214 -7.22 12.90 -9.17
CA PHE A 214 -7.10 14.22 -8.57
C PHE A 214 -6.24 15.11 -9.48
N ALA A 215 -6.84 16.15 -10.08
CA ALA A 215 -6.20 16.99 -11.09
C ALA A 215 -4.86 17.60 -10.63
N ASN A 216 -4.76 18.00 -9.34
CA ASN A 216 -3.56 18.57 -8.74
C ASN A 216 -2.81 17.54 -7.86
N GLY A 217 -3.17 16.26 -7.94
CA GLY A 217 -2.55 15.21 -7.14
C GLY A 217 -1.17 14.83 -7.67
N ASP A 218 -0.16 14.99 -6.85
CA ASP A 218 1.18 14.42 -7.02
C ASP A 218 1.24 13.00 -6.41
N HIS A 219 2.41 12.34 -6.48
CA HIS A 219 2.61 11.02 -5.86
C HIS A 219 2.33 11.03 -4.35
N THR A 220 2.58 12.14 -3.68
CA THR A 220 2.41 12.27 -2.23
C THR A 220 1.03 12.80 -1.82
N PHE A 221 0.21 13.22 -2.77
CA PHE A 221 -1.10 13.86 -2.54
C PHE A 221 -0.98 15.11 -1.66
N SER A 222 0.03 15.91 -1.91
CA SER A 222 0.38 17.06 -1.07
C SER A 222 -0.78 18.02 -0.88
N GLU A 223 -1.56 18.28 -1.93
CA GLU A 223 -2.68 19.25 -1.91
C GLU A 223 -4.06 18.59 -1.79
N CYS A 224 -4.18 17.29 -2.11
CA CYS A 224 -5.47 16.61 -2.20
C CYS A 224 -5.67 15.47 -1.18
N ALA A 225 -4.77 15.30 -0.20
CA ALA A 225 -4.84 14.22 0.78
C ALA A 225 -6.16 14.23 1.58
N THR A 226 -6.69 15.42 1.93
CA THR A 226 -7.95 15.54 2.66
C THR A 226 -9.13 15.02 1.86
N GLU A 227 -9.21 15.36 0.57
CA GLU A 227 -10.25 14.89 -0.32
C GLU A 227 -10.13 13.39 -0.57
N ALA A 228 -8.91 12.89 -0.82
CA ALA A 228 -8.65 11.46 -0.98
C ALA A 228 -9.07 10.66 0.27
N ASN A 229 -8.73 11.14 1.46
CA ASN A 229 -9.15 10.53 2.71
C ASN A 229 -10.68 10.47 2.85
N ALA A 230 -11.38 11.55 2.47
CA ALA A 230 -12.85 11.59 2.52
C ALA A 230 -13.49 10.56 1.55
N GLN A 231 -12.93 10.39 0.35
CA GLN A 231 -13.39 9.37 -0.60
C GLN A 231 -13.20 7.96 -0.05
N ILE A 232 -12.06 7.68 0.57
CA ILE A 232 -11.81 6.36 1.19
C ILE A 232 -12.83 6.09 2.31
N VAL A 233 -13.04 7.05 3.21
CA VAL A 233 -13.99 6.90 4.32
C VAL A 233 -15.41 6.69 3.81
N LYS A 234 -15.85 7.45 2.80
CA LYS A 234 -17.15 7.27 2.15
C LYS A 234 -17.31 5.88 1.55
N TRP A 235 -16.27 5.42 0.85
CA TRP A 235 -16.27 4.09 0.22
C TRP A 235 -16.32 2.96 1.24
N LEU A 236 -15.56 3.06 2.33
CA LEU A 236 -15.61 2.11 3.45
C LEU A 236 -16.98 2.12 4.10
N TYR A 237 -17.54 3.29 4.43
CA TYR A 237 -18.84 3.42 5.09
C TYR A 237 -19.98 2.74 4.32
N SER A 238 -19.93 2.75 2.99
CA SER A 238 -20.94 2.06 2.17
C SER A 238 -20.79 0.53 2.13
N ARG A 239 -19.72 -0.02 2.72
CA ARG A 239 -19.36 -1.45 2.70
C ARG A 239 -19.19 -2.06 4.09
N THR A 240 -19.30 -1.26 5.13
CA THR A 240 -19.35 -1.66 6.56
C THR A 240 -20.78 -1.83 7.06
#